data_2ea29f156aae5a172ee3c3309aff25a4
#
_entry.id   2ea29f156aae5a172ee3c3309aff25a4
#
_cell.length_a   1.000
_cell.length_b   1.000
_cell.length_c   1.000
_cell.angle_alpha   90.00
_cell.angle_beta   90.00
_cell.angle_gamma   90.00
#
_symmetry.space_group_name_H-M   'P 1'
#
loop_
_entity.id
_entity.type
_entity.pdbx_description
1 polymer ?
#
loop_
_entity_poly.entity_id
_entity_poly.type
_entity_poly.pdbx_seq_one_letter_code
_entity_poly.pdbx_strand_id
1 'polypeptide(L)'
;MNKKVISALLCGAMVLGCAAPVMAADKAGDGQKIALVGKSAGNAFFEIAAKAFKETAEAEGATVDVVYPEAATADAQIKVLDNLISQQPDAICISANDVNALQAKLEEAMDAGIKVSSFDSAPNKDSRQVFVNQAGTQAVGQALMDAVLDISGGEGQFAILSATSQSANQNAWIDAMKSIMEGDEKYSKLDLVEVAYGD
;
A
#
# COMPACT_ATOMS: atom_id res chain seq x y z
N MET A 1 -8.41 78.60 5.60
CA MET A 1 -8.76 77.17 5.52
C MET A 1 -7.99 76.44 6.63
N ASN A 2 -8.72 75.93 7.63
CA ASN A 2 -8.14 75.47 8.89
C ASN A 2 -7.40 74.16 8.76
N LYS A 3 -6.13 74.14 9.16
CA LYS A 3 -5.25 72.94 9.17
C LYS A 3 -5.77 71.75 10.00
N LYS A 4 -6.84 71.92 10.71
CA LYS A 4 -7.50 70.86 11.54
C LYS A 4 -8.53 69.98 10.75
N VAL A 5 -8.90 70.33 9.54
CA VAL A 5 -9.87 69.60 8.72
C VAL A 5 -9.15 68.60 7.80
N ILE A 6 -7.87 68.82 7.53
CA ILE A 6 -7.09 67.93 6.65
C ILE A 6 -6.57 66.68 7.41
N SER A 7 -6.42 66.75 8.72
CA SER A 7 -5.99 65.56 9.50
C SER A 7 -7.09 64.54 9.77
N ALA A 8 -8.36 64.90 9.67
CA ALA A 8 -9.48 63.97 9.87
C ALA A 8 -9.83 63.15 8.65
N LEU A 9 -9.39 63.56 7.45
CA LEU A 9 -9.65 62.82 6.17
C LEU A 9 -8.55 61.83 5.82
N LEU A 10 -7.38 61.84 6.48
CA LEU A 10 -6.29 60.87 6.26
C LEU A 10 -6.37 59.66 7.19
N CYS A 11 -7.14 59.67 8.27
CA CYS A 11 -7.25 58.53 9.17
C CYS A 11 -8.45 57.58 8.83
N GLY A 12 -9.30 57.93 7.84
CA GLY A 12 -10.44 57.11 7.44
C GLY A 12 -10.21 56.12 6.31
N ALA A 13 -9.00 56.11 5.71
CA ALA A 13 -8.73 55.32 4.51
C ALA A 13 -7.82 54.10 4.71
N MET A 14 -7.53 53.70 5.95
CA MET A 14 -6.61 52.58 6.25
C MET A 14 -7.23 51.42 7.02
N VAL A 15 -8.53 51.18 6.94
CA VAL A 15 -9.18 50.02 7.55
C VAL A 15 -10.04 49.24 6.52
N LEU A 16 -9.81 49.44 5.22
CA LEU A 16 -10.20 48.46 4.21
C LEU A 16 -8.96 47.65 3.80
N GLY A 17 -8.24 47.13 4.80
CA GLY A 17 -7.14 46.21 4.59
C GLY A 17 -7.67 44.81 4.45
N CYS A 18 -7.56 44.28 3.26
CA CYS A 18 -7.21 42.92 2.93
C CYS A 18 -7.76 41.86 3.90
N ALA A 19 -9.06 41.61 3.89
CA ALA A 19 -9.51 40.24 4.00
C ALA A 19 -9.13 39.57 2.66
N ALA A 20 -7.86 39.21 2.48
CA ALA A 20 -7.52 38.18 1.52
C ALA A 20 -8.38 36.96 1.92
N PRO A 21 -9.17 36.40 1.01
CA PRO A 21 -9.80 35.12 1.31
C PRO A 21 -8.65 34.21 1.72
N VAL A 22 -8.69 33.66 2.92
CA VAL A 22 -7.92 32.50 3.26
C VAL A 22 -8.47 31.43 2.34
N MET A 23 -7.81 31.25 1.18
CA MET A 23 -8.09 30.10 0.32
C MET A 23 -7.78 28.93 1.22
N ALA A 24 -8.79 28.15 1.57
CA ALA A 24 -8.59 26.84 2.14
C ALA A 24 -7.61 26.15 1.20
N ALA A 25 -6.49 25.67 1.73
CA ALA A 25 -5.56 24.91 0.91
C ALA A 25 -6.36 23.76 0.30
N ASP A 26 -6.34 23.63 -1.02
CA ASP A 26 -7.00 22.53 -1.71
C ASP A 26 -6.48 21.24 -1.09
N LYS A 27 -7.38 20.32 -0.75
CA LYS A 27 -7.01 19.02 -0.23
C LYS A 27 -6.25 18.25 -1.31
N ALA A 28 -5.22 17.50 -0.91
CA ALA A 28 -4.33 16.82 -1.85
C ALA A 28 -5.05 15.83 -2.79
N GLY A 29 -6.18 15.28 -2.34
CA GLY A 29 -6.99 14.33 -3.09
C GLY A 29 -8.25 14.90 -3.73
N ASP A 30 -8.45 16.23 -3.69
CA ASP A 30 -9.72 16.83 -4.12
C ASP A 30 -10.05 16.51 -5.59
N GLY A 31 -11.22 15.89 -5.79
CA GLY A 31 -11.70 15.44 -7.09
C GLY A 31 -11.02 14.19 -7.66
N GLN A 32 -10.03 13.61 -6.98
CA GLN A 32 -9.33 12.40 -7.44
C GLN A 32 -10.20 11.15 -7.24
N LYS A 33 -10.15 10.23 -8.21
CA LYS A 33 -10.76 8.91 -8.14
C LYS A 33 -9.67 7.86 -7.99
N ILE A 34 -9.68 7.14 -6.89
CA ILE A 34 -8.63 6.16 -6.56
C ILE A 34 -9.27 4.78 -6.43
N ALA A 35 -8.68 3.77 -7.08
CA ALA A 35 -9.05 2.39 -6.88
C ALA A 35 -8.04 1.70 -5.94
N LEU A 36 -8.53 1.02 -4.90
CA LEU A 36 -7.75 0.14 -4.05
C LEU A 36 -8.05 -1.31 -4.40
N VAL A 37 -7.02 -2.06 -4.81
CA VAL A 37 -7.14 -3.47 -5.21
C VAL A 37 -6.45 -4.35 -4.18
N GLY A 38 -7.23 -5.16 -3.46
CA GLY A 38 -6.73 -6.17 -2.54
C GLY A 38 -6.40 -7.49 -3.23
N LYS A 39 -5.83 -8.45 -2.47
CA LYS A 39 -5.52 -9.80 -2.99
C LYS A 39 -6.75 -10.70 -3.05
N SER A 40 -7.65 -10.60 -2.06
CA SER A 40 -8.86 -11.41 -1.95
C SER A 40 -9.87 -10.73 -1.05
N ALA A 41 -11.14 -11.01 -1.25
CA ALA A 41 -12.21 -10.64 -0.34
C ALA A 41 -12.20 -11.52 0.94
N GLY A 42 -12.80 -11.03 2.03
CA GLY A 42 -12.99 -11.79 3.27
C GLY A 42 -11.72 -11.98 4.12
N ASN A 43 -10.61 -11.36 3.76
CA ASN A 43 -9.39 -11.34 4.55
C ASN A 43 -9.38 -10.10 5.45
N ALA A 44 -9.37 -10.31 6.77
CA ALA A 44 -9.43 -9.24 7.75
C ALA A 44 -8.31 -8.19 7.61
N PHE A 45 -7.11 -8.58 7.16
CA PHE A 45 -6.02 -7.65 6.91
C PHE A 45 -6.41 -6.65 5.81
N PHE A 46 -6.95 -7.12 4.69
CA PHE A 46 -7.35 -6.24 3.58
C PHE A 46 -8.58 -5.41 3.91
N GLU A 47 -9.51 -5.92 4.70
CA GLU A 47 -10.68 -5.16 5.18
C GLU A 47 -10.25 -3.96 6.05
N ILE A 48 -9.30 -4.18 6.98
CA ILE A 48 -8.77 -3.12 7.85
C ILE A 48 -7.95 -2.11 7.01
N ALA A 49 -7.09 -2.59 6.12
CA ALA A 49 -6.28 -1.74 5.26
C ALA A 49 -7.15 -0.89 4.33
N ALA A 50 -8.17 -1.49 3.72
CA ALA A 50 -9.11 -0.79 2.83
C ALA A 50 -9.91 0.29 3.58
N LYS A 51 -10.38 -0.02 4.79
CA LYS A 51 -11.08 0.96 5.62
C LYS A 51 -10.19 2.17 5.92
N ALA A 52 -8.97 1.94 6.42
CA ALA A 52 -8.05 3.02 6.75
C ALA A 52 -7.63 3.84 5.52
N PHE A 53 -7.39 3.18 4.40
CA PHE A 53 -7.06 3.83 3.12
C PHE A 53 -8.21 4.74 2.67
N LYS A 54 -9.43 4.20 2.66
CA LYS A 54 -10.64 4.94 2.24
C LYS A 54 -10.89 6.15 3.14
N GLU A 55 -10.90 5.97 4.46
CA GLU A 55 -11.12 7.05 5.42
C GLU A 55 -10.08 8.17 5.25
N THR A 56 -8.80 7.82 5.05
CA THR A 56 -7.71 8.79 4.88
C THR A 56 -7.84 9.55 3.56
N ALA A 57 -8.04 8.84 2.45
CA ALA A 57 -8.13 9.46 1.13
C ALA A 57 -9.40 10.33 0.98
N GLU A 58 -10.54 9.89 1.53
CA GLU A 58 -11.79 10.67 1.54
C GLU A 58 -11.67 11.92 2.42
N ALA A 59 -10.93 11.85 3.53
CA ALA A 59 -10.62 13.03 4.34
C ALA A 59 -9.81 14.09 3.57
N GLU A 60 -9.00 13.64 2.59
CA GLU A 60 -8.24 14.50 1.66
C GLU A 60 -9.03 14.88 0.40
N GLY A 61 -10.30 14.50 0.30
CA GLY A 61 -11.20 14.91 -0.80
C GLY A 61 -11.28 13.93 -1.97
N ALA A 62 -10.59 12.80 -1.93
CA ALA A 62 -10.67 11.78 -2.97
C ALA A 62 -11.94 10.93 -2.87
N THR A 63 -12.30 10.27 -3.97
CA THR A 63 -13.28 9.17 -3.98
C THR A 63 -12.53 7.86 -4.09
N VAL A 64 -12.88 6.86 -3.27
CA VAL A 64 -12.20 5.56 -3.24
C VAL A 64 -13.13 4.42 -3.54
N ASP A 65 -12.79 3.65 -4.59
CA ASP A 65 -13.39 2.36 -4.90
C ASP A 65 -12.49 1.23 -4.38
N VAL A 66 -13.04 0.35 -3.53
CA VAL A 66 -12.34 -0.83 -3.04
C VAL A 66 -12.79 -2.03 -3.85
N VAL A 67 -11.83 -2.71 -4.50
CA VAL A 67 -12.11 -3.82 -5.41
C VAL A 67 -11.29 -5.04 -5.01
N TYR A 68 -11.95 -6.19 -4.99
CA TYR A 68 -11.29 -7.48 -4.76
C TYR A 68 -11.48 -8.40 -5.97
N PRO A 69 -10.46 -9.17 -6.35
CA PRO A 69 -10.62 -10.20 -7.38
C PRO A 69 -11.46 -11.36 -6.85
N GLU A 70 -12.05 -12.12 -7.76
CA GLU A 70 -12.88 -13.32 -7.44
C GLU A 70 -12.06 -14.44 -6.77
N ALA A 71 -10.75 -14.48 -7.05
CA ALA A 71 -9.81 -15.43 -6.47
C ALA A 71 -8.47 -14.73 -6.19
N ALA A 72 -7.67 -15.27 -5.26
CA ALA A 72 -6.36 -14.75 -4.91
C ALA A 72 -5.28 -15.13 -5.96
N THR A 73 -5.54 -14.84 -7.23
CA THR A 73 -4.66 -15.15 -8.36
C THR A 73 -4.34 -13.92 -9.21
N ALA A 74 -3.21 -13.95 -9.91
CA ALA A 74 -2.84 -12.89 -10.84
C ALA A 74 -3.87 -12.73 -11.97
N ASP A 75 -4.38 -13.82 -12.53
CA ASP A 75 -5.38 -13.78 -13.62
C ASP A 75 -6.67 -13.08 -13.18
N ALA A 76 -7.11 -13.31 -11.95
CA ALA A 76 -8.28 -12.63 -11.41
C ALA A 76 -8.01 -11.13 -11.17
N GLN A 77 -6.79 -10.76 -10.74
CA GLN A 77 -6.40 -9.36 -10.63
C GLN A 77 -6.26 -8.67 -11.99
N ILE A 78 -5.76 -9.36 -13.02
CA ILE A 78 -5.69 -8.82 -14.40
C ILE A 78 -7.08 -8.41 -14.89
N LYS A 79 -8.11 -9.24 -14.67
CA LYS A 79 -9.51 -8.91 -15.03
C LYS A 79 -10.01 -7.66 -14.28
N VAL A 80 -9.63 -7.50 -13.02
CA VAL A 80 -9.95 -6.28 -12.25
C VAL A 80 -9.25 -5.08 -12.86
N LEU A 81 -7.97 -5.19 -13.19
CA LEU A 81 -7.18 -4.11 -13.81
C LEU A 81 -7.74 -3.72 -15.19
N ASP A 82 -8.16 -4.68 -16.03
CA ASP A 82 -8.81 -4.40 -17.32
C ASP A 82 -10.05 -3.50 -17.14
N ASN A 83 -10.89 -3.82 -16.17
CA ASN A 83 -12.08 -3.03 -15.86
C ASN A 83 -11.71 -1.63 -15.34
N LEU A 84 -10.71 -1.53 -14.45
CA LEU A 84 -10.29 -0.26 -13.88
C LEU A 84 -9.64 0.65 -14.94
N ILE A 85 -8.77 0.12 -15.80
CA ILE A 85 -8.15 0.88 -16.90
C ILE A 85 -9.23 1.48 -17.80
N SER A 86 -10.28 0.70 -18.10
CA SER A 86 -11.42 1.17 -18.89
C SER A 86 -12.21 2.30 -18.22
N GLN A 87 -12.23 2.36 -16.89
CA GLN A 87 -12.89 3.41 -16.09
C GLN A 87 -12.04 4.66 -15.92
N GLN A 88 -10.73 4.56 -16.18
CA GLN A 88 -9.76 5.64 -16.08
C GLN A 88 -9.77 6.37 -14.72
N PRO A 89 -9.51 5.68 -13.60
CA PRO A 89 -9.29 6.35 -12.32
C PRO A 89 -7.98 7.17 -12.40
N ASP A 90 -7.81 8.14 -11.52
CA ASP A 90 -6.57 8.91 -11.42
C ASP A 90 -5.41 8.07 -10.86
N ALA A 91 -5.74 7.11 -9.97
CA ALA A 91 -4.74 6.22 -9.40
C ALA A 91 -5.29 4.82 -9.09
N ILE A 92 -4.40 3.83 -9.13
CA ILE A 92 -4.61 2.46 -8.66
C ILE A 92 -3.57 2.17 -7.57
N CYS A 93 -4.04 1.73 -6.39
CA CYS A 93 -3.20 1.20 -5.33
C CYS A 93 -3.47 -0.30 -5.19
N ILE A 94 -2.47 -1.15 -5.38
CA ILE A 94 -2.65 -2.61 -5.46
C ILE A 94 -1.74 -3.38 -4.50
N SER A 95 -2.28 -4.42 -3.85
CA SER A 95 -1.50 -5.50 -3.28
C SER A 95 -1.46 -6.66 -4.28
N ALA A 96 -0.28 -6.95 -4.82
CA ALA A 96 -0.14 -7.88 -5.94
C ALA A 96 -0.15 -9.35 -5.50
N ASN A 97 -0.88 -10.20 -6.22
CA ASN A 97 -0.84 -11.64 -6.03
C ASN A 97 0.41 -12.28 -6.64
N ASP A 98 1.00 -11.66 -7.64
CA ASP A 98 2.24 -12.13 -8.30
C ASP A 98 3.16 -10.95 -8.62
N VAL A 99 4.48 -11.19 -8.59
CA VAL A 99 5.50 -10.15 -8.84
C VAL A 99 5.51 -9.69 -10.29
N ASN A 100 5.40 -10.61 -11.24
CA ASN A 100 5.67 -10.39 -12.66
C ASN A 100 4.42 -10.44 -13.54
N ALA A 101 3.46 -11.31 -13.21
CA ALA A 101 2.30 -11.57 -14.06
C ALA A 101 1.42 -10.31 -14.29
N LEU A 102 1.44 -9.35 -13.36
CA LEU A 102 0.68 -8.11 -13.47
C LEU A 102 1.42 -7.02 -14.25
N GLN A 103 2.70 -7.21 -14.59
CA GLN A 103 3.56 -6.16 -15.13
C GLN A 103 2.96 -5.47 -16.35
N ALA A 104 2.66 -6.23 -17.39
CA ALA A 104 2.16 -5.67 -18.64
C ALA A 104 0.86 -4.86 -18.46
N LYS A 105 -0.01 -5.31 -17.54
CA LYS A 105 -1.29 -4.65 -17.29
C LYS A 105 -1.13 -3.38 -16.45
N LEU A 106 -0.20 -3.36 -15.51
CA LEU A 106 0.10 -2.16 -14.73
C LEU A 106 0.88 -1.12 -15.55
N GLU A 107 1.75 -1.56 -16.46
CA GLU A 107 2.40 -0.67 -17.44
C GLU A 107 1.38 -0.04 -18.38
N GLU A 108 0.41 -0.81 -18.88
CA GLU A 108 -0.72 -0.29 -19.67
C GLU A 108 -1.52 0.79 -18.90
N ALA A 109 -1.77 0.56 -17.61
CA ALA A 109 -2.41 1.57 -16.77
C ALA A 109 -1.58 2.86 -16.68
N MET A 110 -0.26 2.74 -16.47
CA MET A 110 0.63 3.90 -16.40
C MET A 110 0.73 4.64 -17.75
N ASP A 111 0.75 3.92 -18.87
CA ASP A 111 0.75 4.49 -20.22
C ASP A 111 -0.57 5.24 -20.52
N ALA A 112 -1.68 4.79 -19.94
CA ALA A 112 -2.96 5.49 -19.96
C ALA A 112 -3.01 6.71 -19.04
N GLY A 113 -1.93 7.03 -18.31
CA GLY A 113 -1.83 8.18 -17.42
C GLY A 113 -2.27 7.90 -15.97
N ILE A 114 -2.72 6.69 -15.66
CA ILE A 114 -3.15 6.28 -14.31
C ILE A 114 -1.91 6.13 -13.42
N LYS A 115 -1.94 6.70 -12.21
CA LYS A 115 -0.85 6.53 -11.25
C LYS A 115 -0.96 5.17 -10.58
N VAL A 116 0.15 4.43 -10.51
CA VAL A 116 0.19 3.11 -9.90
C VAL A 116 1.06 3.12 -8.64
N SER A 117 0.47 2.73 -7.54
CA SER A 117 1.16 2.46 -6.27
C SER A 117 0.85 1.05 -5.79
N SER A 118 1.69 0.52 -4.91
CA SER A 118 1.44 -0.77 -4.29
C SER A 118 1.64 -0.71 -2.78
N PHE A 119 0.99 -1.61 -2.08
CA PHE A 119 1.13 -1.79 -0.63
C PHE A 119 1.21 -3.29 -0.32
N ASP A 120 1.64 -3.67 0.87
CA ASP A 120 1.74 -5.06 1.35
C ASP A 120 2.62 -5.95 0.46
N SER A 121 2.17 -6.29 -0.73
CA SER A 121 2.86 -7.14 -1.69
C SER A 121 3.09 -6.37 -3.00
N ALA A 122 4.36 -6.19 -3.36
CA ALA A 122 4.75 -5.39 -4.51
C ALA A 122 4.75 -6.21 -5.81
N PRO A 123 4.20 -5.68 -6.91
CA PRO A 123 4.54 -6.14 -8.26
C PRO A 123 5.96 -5.70 -8.61
N ASN A 124 6.45 -6.08 -9.79
CA ASN A 124 7.73 -5.63 -10.33
C ASN A 124 7.89 -4.10 -10.15
N LYS A 125 9.12 -3.68 -9.80
CA LYS A 125 9.40 -2.27 -9.50
C LYS A 125 9.10 -1.32 -10.65
N ASP A 126 9.21 -1.79 -11.89
CA ASP A 126 8.98 -0.98 -13.09
C ASP A 126 7.47 -0.80 -13.40
N SER A 127 6.62 -1.59 -12.73
CA SER A 127 5.15 -1.57 -12.85
C SER A 127 4.45 -0.67 -11.83
N ARG A 128 5.19 0.15 -11.10
CA ARG A 128 4.66 1.05 -10.05
C ARG A 128 5.57 2.24 -9.80
N GLN A 129 5.01 3.36 -9.34
CA GLN A 129 5.79 4.51 -8.92
C GLN A 129 6.19 4.46 -7.43
N VAL A 130 5.31 3.90 -6.57
CA VAL A 130 5.49 3.87 -5.11
C VAL A 130 5.14 2.50 -4.55
N PHE A 131 5.87 2.07 -3.54
CA PHE A 131 5.55 0.90 -2.73
C PHE A 131 5.53 1.28 -1.24
N VAL A 132 4.41 1.02 -0.60
CA VAL A 132 4.27 1.13 0.86
C VAL A 132 4.48 -0.25 1.47
N ASN A 133 5.67 -0.46 2.02
CA ASN A 133 6.04 -1.70 2.69
C ASN A 133 5.79 -1.57 4.19
N GLN A 134 4.95 -2.44 4.76
CA GLN A 134 4.59 -2.42 6.17
C GLN A 134 5.73 -2.86 7.09
N ALA A 135 6.65 -3.71 6.60
CA ALA A 135 7.80 -4.19 7.36
C ALA A 135 8.92 -4.69 6.44
N GLY A 136 10.16 -4.55 6.88
CA GLY A 136 11.31 -5.07 6.14
C GLY A 136 11.31 -6.60 6.08
N THR A 137 11.57 -7.18 4.90
CA THR A 137 11.58 -8.63 4.66
C THR A 137 12.46 -9.38 5.65
N GLN A 138 13.71 -8.92 5.87
CA GLN A 138 14.64 -9.53 6.82
C GLN A 138 14.13 -9.45 8.27
N ALA A 139 13.51 -8.34 8.63
CA ALA A 139 12.96 -8.17 9.99
C ALA A 139 11.79 -9.12 10.25
N VAL A 140 10.94 -9.36 9.25
CA VAL A 140 9.85 -10.35 9.34
C VAL A 140 10.42 -11.76 9.44
N GLY A 141 11.37 -12.14 8.56
CA GLY A 141 12.04 -13.44 8.63
C GLY A 141 12.73 -13.68 9.98
N GLN A 142 13.41 -12.66 10.51
CA GLN A 142 14.06 -12.75 11.82
C GLN A 142 13.05 -12.96 12.95
N ALA A 143 11.97 -12.17 12.97
CA ALA A 143 10.94 -12.29 14.00
C ALA A 143 10.26 -13.67 13.98
N LEU A 144 10.02 -14.23 12.79
CA LEU A 144 9.46 -15.57 12.63
C LEU A 144 10.43 -16.66 13.14
N MET A 145 11.73 -16.55 12.79
CA MET A 145 12.73 -17.51 13.27
C MET A 145 12.95 -17.42 14.78
N ASP A 146 12.95 -16.23 15.35
CA ASP A 146 13.05 -16.05 16.80
C ASP A 146 11.81 -16.64 17.51
N ALA A 147 10.62 -16.50 16.93
CA ALA A 147 9.40 -17.12 17.44
C ALA A 147 9.48 -18.67 17.38
N VAL A 148 9.97 -19.24 16.28
CA VAL A 148 10.18 -20.69 16.16
C VAL A 148 11.16 -21.18 17.23
N LEU A 149 12.28 -20.46 17.42
CA LEU A 149 13.28 -20.80 18.43
C LEU A 149 12.70 -20.79 19.85
N ASP A 150 11.95 -19.76 20.17
CA ASP A 150 11.33 -19.59 21.50
C ASP A 150 10.26 -20.66 21.79
N ILE A 151 9.35 -20.88 20.82
CA ILE A 151 8.26 -21.86 20.97
C ILE A 151 8.77 -23.30 21.05
N SER A 152 9.82 -23.64 20.26
CA SER A 152 10.39 -25.00 20.24
C SER A 152 11.33 -25.28 21.43
N GLY A 153 11.73 -24.25 22.18
CA GLY A 153 12.78 -24.38 23.20
C GLY A 153 14.17 -24.57 22.61
N GLY A 154 14.38 -24.17 21.36
CA GLY A 154 15.68 -24.13 20.68
C GLY A 154 16.01 -25.36 19.86
N GLU A 155 15.15 -26.38 19.79
CA GLU A 155 15.39 -27.61 19.01
C GLU A 155 14.08 -28.26 18.54
N GLY A 156 14.16 -29.03 17.45
CA GLY A 156 13.03 -29.79 16.92
C GLY A 156 12.68 -29.49 15.48
N GLN A 157 11.59 -30.10 15.03
CA GLN A 157 11.08 -29.95 13.67
C GLN A 157 9.96 -28.93 13.60
N PHE A 158 9.92 -28.17 12.51
CA PHE A 158 8.82 -27.25 12.22
C PHE A 158 8.50 -27.24 10.74
N ALA A 159 7.29 -26.79 10.41
CA ALA A 159 6.87 -26.55 9.04
C ALA A 159 6.37 -25.10 8.89
N ILE A 160 6.42 -24.58 7.69
CA ILE A 160 5.87 -23.29 7.34
C ILE A 160 4.56 -23.51 6.57
N LEU A 161 3.47 -22.95 7.05
CA LEU A 161 2.23 -22.84 6.29
C LEU A 161 2.16 -21.41 5.71
N SER A 162 2.17 -21.31 4.40
CA SER A 162 2.08 -20.06 3.65
C SER A 162 0.70 -19.90 3.01
N ALA A 163 0.46 -18.76 2.34
CA ALA A 163 -0.72 -18.54 1.51
C ALA A 163 -0.54 -19.26 0.16
N THR A 164 -0.74 -18.57 -0.97
CA THR A 164 -0.53 -19.18 -2.28
C THR A 164 0.97 -19.30 -2.61
N SER A 165 1.33 -20.28 -3.42
CA SER A 165 2.69 -20.53 -3.91
C SER A 165 3.29 -19.34 -4.68
N GLN A 166 2.46 -18.41 -5.14
CA GLN A 166 2.86 -17.20 -5.88
C GLN A 166 2.93 -15.94 -5.01
N SER A 167 2.59 -16.03 -3.73
CA SER A 167 2.55 -14.87 -2.84
C SER A 167 3.93 -14.24 -2.62
N ALA A 168 4.21 -13.14 -3.33
CA ALA A 168 5.52 -12.51 -3.43
C ALA A 168 6.15 -12.15 -2.07
N ASN A 169 5.40 -11.49 -1.20
CA ASN A 169 5.89 -11.08 0.11
C ASN A 169 6.14 -12.28 1.03
N GLN A 170 5.26 -13.28 1.03
CA GLN A 170 5.43 -14.47 1.87
C GLN A 170 6.59 -15.34 1.42
N ASN A 171 6.77 -15.52 0.11
CA ASN A 171 7.94 -16.22 -0.42
C ASN A 171 9.24 -15.53 -0.02
N ALA A 172 9.29 -14.19 -0.09
CA ALA A 172 10.46 -13.43 0.35
C ALA A 172 10.73 -13.58 1.86
N TRP A 173 9.70 -13.69 2.70
CA TRP A 173 9.87 -13.97 4.14
C TRP A 173 10.37 -15.38 4.39
N ILE A 174 9.88 -16.38 3.65
CA ILE A 174 10.35 -17.77 3.73
C ILE A 174 11.83 -17.86 3.34
N ASP A 175 12.23 -17.18 2.28
CA ASP A 175 13.63 -17.15 1.86
C ASP A 175 14.53 -16.48 2.92
N ALA A 176 14.03 -15.40 3.53
CA ALA A 176 14.72 -14.75 4.65
C ALA A 176 14.86 -15.69 5.86
N MET A 177 13.80 -16.43 6.23
CA MET A 177 13.84 -17.42 7.32
C MET A 177 14.90 -18.49 7.04
N LYS A 178 14.91 -19.07 5.84
CA LYS A 178 15.91 -20.07 5.42
C LYS A 178 17.33 -19.53 5.51
N SER A 179 17.57 -18.34 4.96
CA SER A 179 18.87 -17.69 5.01
C SER A 179 19.36 -17.39 6.43
N ILE A 180 18.46 -16.96 7.30
CA ILE A 180 18.74 -16.71 8.74
C ILE A 180 19.07 -18.02 9.45
N MET A 181 18.31 -19.08 9.20
CA MET A 181 18.53 -20.40 9.80
C MET A 181 19.89 -20.98 9.39
N GLU A 182 20.28 -20.80 8.13
CA GLU A 182 21.58 -21.26 7.61
C GLU A 182 22.76 -20.42 8.12
N GLY A 183 22.54 -19.15 8.41
CA GLY A 183 23.58 -18.17 8.73
C GLY A 183 23.92 -18.03 10.22
N ASP A 184 23.13 -18.62 11.12
CA ASP A 184 23.29 -18.45 12.58
C ASP A 184 23.18 -19.79 13.32
N GLU A 185 24.27 -20.19 13.99
CA GLU A 185 24.39 -21.45 14.73
C GLU A 185 23.30 -21.65 15.81
N LYS A 186 22.67 -20.58 16.30
CA LYS A 186 21.60 -20.70 17.30
C LYS A 186 20.39 -21.48 16.79
N TYR A 187 20.20 -21.57 15.45
CA TYR A 187 19.15 -22.33 14.80
C TYR A 187 19.56 -23.74 14.35
N SER A 188 20.81 -24.16 14.60
CA SER A 188 21.39 -25.41 14.07
C SER A 188 20.66 -26.70 14.51
N LYS A 189 19.86 -26.63 15.57
CA LYS A 189 19.06 -27.77 16.07
C LYS A 189 17.58 -27.70 15.60
N LEU A 190 17.22 -26.71 14.80
CA LEU A 190 15.91 -26.62 14.17
C LEU A 190 15.96 -27.25 12.77
N ASP A 191 14.93 -28.01 12.44
CA ASP A 191 14.79 -28.69 11.14
C ASP A 191 13.49 -28.26 10.47
N LEU A 192 13.59 -27.53 9.36
CA LEU A 192 12.45 -27.16 8.51
C LEU A 192 12.08 -28.34 7.62
N VAL A 193 11.05 -29.07 7.96
CA VAL A 193 10.66 -30.31 7.26
C VAL A 193 9.77 -30.06 6.04
N GLU A 194 9.01 -28.95 6.00
CA GLU A 194 8.06 -28.68 4.93
C GLU A 194 7.73 -27.19 4.82
N VAL A 195 7.46 -26.75 3.58
CA VAL A 195 6.77 -25.50 3.29
C VAL A 195 5.48 -25.85 2.54
N ALA A 196 4.34 -25.72 3.20
CA ALA A 196 3.03 -25.99 2.63
C ALA A 196 2.35 -24.67 2.18
N TYR A 197 1.57 -24.75 1.11
CA TYR A 197 0.82 -23.62 0.55
C TYR A 197 -0.68 -23.90 0.61
N GLY A 198 -1.50 -22.85 0.65
CA GLY A 198 -2.95 -22.90 0.76
C GLY A 198 -3.68 -22.75 -0.57
N ASP A 199 -3.06 -23.03 -1.70
CA ASP A 199 -3.62 -23.02 -3.06
C ASP A 199 -4.03 -24.43 -3.58
#